data_b89a3d18477af3572a750e8e5fdc3349
#
_entry.id   b89a3d18477af3572a750e8e5fdc3349
#
_cell.length_a   1.000
_cell.length_b   1.000
_cell.length_c   1.000
_cell.angle_alpha   90.00
_cell.angle_beta   90.00
_cell.angle_gamma   90.00
#
_symmetry.space_group_name_H-M   'P 1'
#
loop_
_entity.id
_entity.type
_entity.pdbx_description
1 polymer ?
#
loop_
_entity_poly.entity_id
_entity_poly.type
_entity_poly.pdbx_seq_one_letter_code
_entity_poly.pdbx_strand_id
1 'polypeptide(L)'
;MKKLLLVLFLLPLIVFAQRDSVYLKTDIFTEVYSEVLQQPKWVKYTVQCPNGKAPRTGMDFYAQPNLITSDNADYAANVYDKGHCAPAADFNCTKELLYKTFTYANCVLQHERLNRGVWRLLESYERDLAAITTVSVEIRMVYSTTSLKLPTGATVPDGFYKIITFGNKTEKYYFPNTSPVSSDFKTYLIK
;
A
#
# COMPACT_ATOMS: atom_id res chain seq x y z
N MET A 1 -19.98 62.56 12.75
CA MET A 1 -20.15 61.11 12.80
C MET A 1 -19.36 60.49 11.62
N LYS A 2 -18.21 59.87 11.91
CA LYS A 2 -17.37 59.23 10.88
C LYS A 2 -17.90 57.79 10.66
N LYS A 3 -18.38 57.51 9.44
CA LYS A 3 -18.83 56.16 9.04
C LYS A 3 -17.57 55.32 8.81
N LEU A 4 -17.35 54.30 9.65
CA LEU A 4 -16.32 53.29 9.49
C LEU A 4 -16.74 52.32 8.39
N LEU A 5 -16.09 52.33 7.26
CA LEU A 5 -16.30 51.40 6.15
C LEU A 5 -15.53 50.11 6.47
N LEU A 6 -16.23 49.03 6.87
CA LEU A 6 -15.59 47.73 7.08
C LEU A 6 -15.41 47.06 5.72
N VAL A 7 -14.19 47.05 5.21
CA VAL A 7 -13.84 46.32 3.98
C VAL A 7 -13.55 44.86 4.38
N LEU A 8 -14.49 43.95 4.06
CA LEU A 8 -14.33 42.52 4.27
C LEU A 8 -13.46 41.95 3.14
N PHE A 9 -12.21 41.63 3.41
CA PHE A 9 -11.34 40.90 2.48
C PHE A 9 -11.78 39.43 2.41
N LEU A 10 -12.53 39.07 1.37
CA LEU A 10 -12.77 37.68 1.00
C LEU A 10 -11.48 37.10 0.37
N LEU A 11 -10.66 36.45 1.18
CA LEU A 11 -9.56 35.63 0.65
C LEU A 11 -10.16 34.42 -0.07
N PRO A 12 -9.78 34.13 -1.33
CA PRO A 12 -10.23 32.94 -2.02
C PRO A 12 -9.71 31.69 -1.27
N LEU A 13 -10.61 30.86 -0.78
CA LEU A 13 -10.29 29.54 -0.30
C LEU A 13 -9.85 28.69 -1.50
N ILE A 14 -8.55 28.51 -1.67
CA ILE A 14 -8.01 27.56 -2.67
C ILE A 14 -8.25 26.18 -2.11
N VAL A 15 -9.35 25.56 -2.53
CA VAL A 15 -9.62 24.13 -2.25
C VAL A 15 -8.85 23.31 -3.29
N PHE A 16 -7.80 22.64 -2.87
CA PHE A 16 -7.15 21.65 -3.72
C PHE A 16 -8.09 20.43 -3.81
N ALA A 17 -8.58 20.15 -5.01
CA ALA A 17 -9.36 18.95 -5.25
C ALA A 17 -8.46 17.71 -5.10
N GLN A 18 -8.91 16.70 -4.33
CA GLN A 18 -8.24 15.41 -4.21
C GLN A 18 -8.25 14.68 -5.56
N ARG A 19 -7.11 14.13 -5.94
CA ARG A 19 -6.94 13.39 -7.21
C ARG A 19 -7.27 11.92 -6.99
N ASP A 20 -8.15 11.35 -7.81
CA ASP A 20 -8.54 9.94 -7.71
C ASP A 20 -7.54 8.97 -8.38
N SER A 21 -6.64 9.46 -9.19
CA SER A 21 -5.63 8.64 -9.87
C SER A 21 -4.35 9.42 -10.07
N VAL A 22 -3.36 9.15 -9.23
CA VAL A 22 -2.01 9.70 -9.31
C VAL A 22 -1.07 8.57 -9.67
N TYR A 23 -0.40 8.67 -10.82
CA TYR A 23 0.61 7.70 -11.20
C TYR A 23 1.95 8.07 -10.56
N LEU A 24 2.53 7.14 -9.81
CA LEU A 24 3.84 7.26 -9.18
C LEU A 24 4.77 6.20 -9.74
N LYS A 25 6.00 6.60 -10.02
CA LYS A 25 7.09 5.70 -10.39
C LYS A 25 8.29 6.01 -9.53
N THR A 26 8.74 5.01 -8.79
CA THR A 26 9.92 5.06 -7.92
C THR A 26 10.97 4.04 -8.38
N ASP A 27 12.09 3.94 -7.66
CA ASP A 27 13.12 2.92 -7.94
C ASP A 27 12.68 1.51 -7.56
N ILE A 28 11.65 1.37 -6.72
CA ILE A 28 11.23 0.08 -6.14
C ILE A 28 9.85 -0.36 -6.59
N PHE A 29 8.95 0.56 -6.90
CA PHE A 29 7.61 0.23 -7.38
C PHE A 29 7.07 1.30 -8.33
N THR A 30 6.04 0.89 -9.07
CA THR A 30 5.15 1.78 -9.83
C THR A 30 3.75 1.61 -9.27
N GLU A 31 2.97 2.67 -9.14
CA GLU A 31 1.62 2.58 -8.60
C GLU A 31 0.64 3.58 -9.23
N VAL A 32 -0.64 3.31 -9.05
CA VAL A 32 -1.72 4.27 -9.17
C VAL A 32 -2.31 4.46 -7.78
N TYR A 33 -2.19 5.66 -7.25
CA TYR A 33 -2.67 6.06 -5.94
C TYR A 33 -3.94 6.93 -6.04
N SER A 34 -4.87 6.80 -5.11
CA SER A 34 -6.04 7.67 -4.98
C SER A 34 -5.94 8.51 -3.72
N GLU A 35 -5.88 9.84 -3.88
CA GLU A 35 -5.98 10.77 -2.75
C GLU A 35 -7.38 10.79 -2.15
N VAL A 36 -8.41 10.48 -2.96
CA VAL A 36 -9.80 10.37 -2.50
C VAL A 36 -10.00 9.20 -1.54
N LEU A 37 -9.37 8.05 -1.86
CA LEU A 37 -9.35 6.87 -1.01
C LEU A 37 -8.25 6.94 0.06
N GLN A 38 -7.25 7.80 -0.13
CA GLN A 38 -6.00 7.86 0.64
C GLN A 38 -5.30 6.49 0.69
N GLN A 39 -5.38 5.75 -0.42
CA GLN A 39 -4.86 4.39 -0.55
C GLN A 39 -4.41 4.13 -1.99
N PRO A 40 -3.48 3.19 -2.21
CA PRO A 40 -3.15 2.71 -3.55
C PRO A 40 -4.34 1.95 -4.15
N LYS A 41 -4.49 2.08 -5.48
CA LYS A 41 -5.44 1.28 -6.30
C LYS A 41 -4.74 0.10 -6.95
N TRP A 42 -3.46 0.27 -7.25
CA TRP A 42 -2.63 -0.70 -7.95
C TRP A 42 -1.15 -0.43 -7.66
N VAL A 43 -0.39 -1.48 -7.43
CA VAL A 43 1.07 -1.42 -7.22
C VAL A 43 1.74 -2.54 -7.99
N LYS A 44 2.88 -2.24 -8.63
CA LYS A 44 3.71 -3.24 -9.32
C LYS A 44 5.17 -3.07 -8.90
N TYR A 45 5.83 -4.18 -8.62
CA TYR A 45 7.25 -4.22 -8.27
C TYR A 45 7.93 -5.49 -8.81
N THR A 46 9.25 -5.50 -8.74
CA THR A 46 10.09 -6.69 -8.96
C THR A 46 10.88 -6.95 -7.69
N VAL A 47 10.91 -8.19 -7.21
CA VAL A 47 11.69 -8.58 -6.03
C VAL A 47 13.18 -8.36 -6.35
N GLN A 48 13.85 -7.52 -5.55
CA GLN A 48 15.24 -7.16 -5.79
C GLN A 48 16.24 -7.86 -4.85
N CYS A 49 15.79 -8.16 -3.63
CA CYS A 49 16.65 -8.60 -2.54
C CYS A 49 16.14 -9.88 -1.87
N PRO A 50 16.05 -11.03 -2.58
CA PRO A 50 15.45 -12.24 -1.99
C PRO A 50 16.19 -12.74 -0.74
N ASN A 51 17.48 -12.39 -0.59
CA ASN A 51 18.35 -12.79 0.52
C ASN A 51 18.92 -11.60 1.31
N GLY A 52 18.31 -10.42 1.20
CA GLY A 52 18.75 -9.22 1.88
C GLY A 52 18.63 -9.34 3.41
N LYS A 53 19.46 -8.57 4.15
CA LYS A 53 19.54 -8.64 5.62
C LYS A 53 19.65 -7.26 6.29
N ALA A 54 19.39 -6.17 5.58
CA ALA A 54 19.43 -4.84 6.16
C ALA A 54 18.41 -4.72 7.32
N PRO A 55 18.80 -4.19 8.48
CA PRO A 55 17.94 -4.14 9.65
C PRO A 55 16.88 -3.03 9.50
N ARG A 56 15.65 -3.32 9.96
CA ARG A 56 14.51 -2.37 9.98
C ARG A 56 14.52 -1.41 11.16
N THR A 57 15.49 -1.53 12.07
CA THR A 57 15.55 -0.75 13.29
C THR A 57 15.56 0.75 13.01
N GLY A 58 14.67 1.50 13.68
CA GLY A 58 14.55 2.94 13.55
C GLY A 58 13.84 3.42 12.28
N MET A 59 13.13 2.54 11.57
CA MET A 59 12.32 2.90 10.40
C MET A 59 10.86 3.04 10.82
N ASP A 60 10.23 4.14 10.37
CA ASP A 60 8.80 4.38 10.44
C ASP A 60 8.32 4.92 9.10
N PHE A 61 7.00 4.88 8.88
CA PHE A 61 6.40 5.36 7.65
C PHE A 61 6.45 6.89 7.56
N TYR A 62 6.74 7.38 6.36
CA TYR A 62 6.78 8.81 6.04
C TYR A 62 5.76 9.16 4.96
N ALA A 63 5.29 10.41 4.99
CA ALA A 63 4.37 10.94 3.98
C ALA A 63 5.08 11.10 2.62
N GLN A 64 4.41 10.69 1.55
CA GLN A 64 4.90 10.94 0.19
C GLN A 64 4.75 12.43 -0.14
N PRO A 65 5.82 13.15 -0.55
CA PRO A 65 5.71 14.55 -0.95
C PRO A 65 4.68 14.78 -2.06
N ASN A 66 3.90 15.85 -1.94
CA ASN A 66 2.87 16.26 -2.93
C ASN A 66 1.77 15.23 -3.18
N LEU A 67 1.51 14.35 -2.21
CA LEU A 67 0.45 13.35 -2.25
C LEU A 67 -0.31 13.36 -0.91
N ILE A 68 -1.64 13.40 -0.97
CA ILE A 68 -2.49 13.20 0.20
C ILE A 68 -2.59 11.70 0.44
N THR A 69 -1.93 11.21 1.49
CA THR A 69 -1.90 9.79 1.86
C THR A 69 -2.64 9.55 3.16
N SER A 70 -2.89 8.27 3.49
CA SER A 70 -3.16 7.84 4.85
C SER A 70 -1.99 8.23 5.78
N ASP A 71 -2.25 8.25 7.07
CA ASP A 71 -1.25 8.55 8.10
C ASP A 71 -1.41 7.64 9.33
N ASN A 72 -0.70 7.93 10.42
CA ASN A 72 -0.76 7.13 11.64
C ASN A 72 -2.17 7.01 12.24
N ALA A 73 -3.01 8.03 12.07
CA ALA A 73 -4.36 8.04 12.64
C ALA A 73 -5.27 7.00 12.00
N ASP A 74 -5.08 6.72 10.69
CA ASP A 74 -5.85 5.71 9.96
C ASP A 74 -5.60 4.28 10.45
N TYR A 75 -4.44 4.03 11.08
CA TYR A 75 -4.05 2.70 11.58
C TYR A 75 -4.18 2.58 13.11
N ALA A 76 -4.64 3.63 13.77
CA ALA A 76 -4.80 3.62 15.22
C ALA A 76 -6.15 3.01 15.64
N ALA A 77 -6.14 2.23 16.71
CA ALA A 77 -7.34 1.69 17.38
C ALA A 77 -8.30 0.90 16.45
N ASN A 78 -7.75 0.18 15.48
CA ASN A 78 -8.51 -0.72 14.60
C ASN A 78 -7.71 -2.01 14.31
N VAL A 79 -8.24 -2.88 13.45
CA VAL A 79 -7.65 -4.20 13.13
C VAL A 79 -6.74 -4.19 11.90
N TYR A 80 -6.41 -3.01 11.38
CA TYR A 80 -5.60 -2.89 10.17
C TYR A 80 -4.16 -2.52 10.48
N ASP A 81 -3.25 -3.29 9.92
CA ASP A 81 -1.82 -2.98 9.89
C ASP A 81 -1.50 -2.00 8.76
N LYS A 82 -0.37 -1.29 8.90
CA LYS A 82 0.32 -0.64 7.79
C LYS A 82 0.89 -1.72 6.86
N GLY A 83 0.04 -2.31 6.02
CA GLY A 83 0.43 -3.37 5.11
C GLY A 83 1.27 -2.81 3.96
N HIS A 84 2.52 -3.27 3.82
CA HIS A 84 3.33 -2.91 2.66
C HIS A 84 2.76 -3.55 1.39
N CYS A 85 2.65 -2.78 0.31
CA CYS A 85 2.35 -3.35 -1.01
C CYS A 85 3.61 -3.96 -1.62
N ALA A 86 4.69 -3.18 -1.79
CA ALA A 86 6.03 -3.69 -2.09
C ALA A 86 6.72 -4.02 -0.75
N PRO A 87 6.91 -5.31 -0.41
CA PRO A 87 7.33 -5.73 0.92
C PRO A 87 8.73 -5.25 1.27
N ALA A 88 8.92 -4.80 2.51
CA ALA A 88 10.22 -4.37 3.00
C ALA A 88 11.31 -5.46 2.86
N ALA A 89 10.94 -6.73 3.03
CA ALA A 89 11.87 -7.86 2.92
C ALA A 89 12.36 -8.12 1.48
N ASP A 90 11.63 -7.62 0.47
CA ASP A 90 11.99 -7.78 -0.94
C ASP A 90 13.01 -6.71 -1.41
N PHE A 91 13.31 -5.72 -0.56
CA PHE A 91 14.16 -4.56 -0.84
C PHE A 91 15.22 -4.31 0.23
N ASN A 92 15.54 -5.29 1.05
CA ASN A 92 16.44 -5.14 2.19
C ASN A 92 17.92 -5.51 1.92
N CYS A 93 18.41 -5.29 0.68
CA CYS A 93 19.85 -5.40 0.38
C CYS A 93 20.64 -4.29 1.08
N THR A 94 20.11 -3.07 1.12
CA THR A 94 20.70 -1.92 1.81
C THR A 94 19.66 -1.23 2.68
N LYS A 95 20.11 -0.50 3.68
CA LYS A 95 19.22 0.29 4.55
C LYS A 95 18.49 1.37 3.76
N GLU A 96 19.13 1.97 2.76
CA GLU A 96 18.54 3.00 1.90
C GLU A 96 17.38 2.43 1.06
N LEU A 97 17.60 1.30 0.39
CA LEU A 97 16.58 0.66 -0.44
C LEU A 97 15.38 0.20 0.40
N LEU A 98 15.69 -0.40 1.56
CA LEU A 98 14.68 -0.79 2.54
C LEU A 98 13.84 0.40 3.01
N TYR A 99 14.45 1.55 3.32
CA TYR A 99 13.75 2.74 3.79
C TYR A 99 12.76 3.27 2.75
N LYS A 100 13.05 3.16 1.45
CA LYS A 100 12.14 3.58 0.37
C LYS A 100 10.80 2.83 0.38
N THR A 101 10.72 1.66 1.03
CA THR A 101 9.45 0.93 1.17
C THR A 101 8.54 1.52 2.25
N PHE A 102 9.07 2.35 3.16
CA PHE A 102 8.34 2.91 4.29
C PHE A 102 7.62 4.24 3.99
N THR A 103 7.14 4.41 2.77
CA THR A 103 6.24 5.52 2.43
C THR A 103 4.78 5.10 2.60
N TYR A 104 3.91 6.03 3.07
CA TYR A 104 2.47 5.78 3.11
C TYR A 104 1.87 5.55 1.72
N ALA A 105 2.51 5.98 0.65
CA ALA A 105 2.12 5.63 -0.72
C ALA A 105 2.17 4.11 -0.95
N ASN A 106 3.18 3.42 -0.40
CA ASN A 106 3.34 1.96 -0.45
C ASN A 106 2.59 1.22 0.68
N CYS A 107 1.67 1.87 1.36
CA CYS A 107 1.00 1.36 2.56
C CYS A 107 -0.50 1.24 2.32
N VAL A 108 -1.09 0.11 2.73
CA VAL A 108 -2.52 -0.16 2.62
C VAL A 108 -3.11 -0.61 3.95
N LEU A 109 -4.36 -0.23 4.23
CA LEU A 109 -5.13 -0.74 5.37
C LEU A 109 -5.41 -2.23 5.17
N GLN A 110 -4.54 -3.07 5.72
CA GLN A 110 -4.62 -4.53 5.57
C GLN A 110 -4.95 -5.19 6.91
N HIS A 111 -5.95 -6.05 6.93
CA HIS A 111 -6.34 -6.78 8.14
C HIS A 111 -5.12 -7.49 8.76
N GLU A 112 -4.87 -7.29 10.06
CA GLU A 112 -3.65 -7.73 10.74
C GLU A 112 -3.39 -9.24 10.61
N ARG A 113 -4.44 -10.07 10.73
CA ARG A 113 -4.30 -11.54 10.60
C ARG A 113 -3.99 -11.96 9.17
N LEU A 114 -4.48 -11.22 8.16
CA LEU A 114 -4.10 -11.44 6.77
C LEU A 114 -2.64 -11.06 6.56
N ASN A 115 -2.26 -9.84 6.93
CA ASN A 115 -0.92 -9.29 6.74
C ASN A 115 0.16 -10.14 7.43
N ARG A 116 -0.03 -10.43 8.72
CA ARG A 116 0.95 -11.19 9.53
C ARG A 116 0.91 -12.70 9.27
N GLY A 117 -0.15 -13.20 8.64
CA GLY A 117 -0.42 -14.61 8.37
C GLY A 117 -0.09 -15.03 6.95
N VAL A 118 -1.14 -15.46 6.23
CA VAL A 118 -1.04 -16.08 4.90
C VAL A 118 -0.42 -15.17 3.83
N TRP A 119 -0.62 -13.86 3.91
CA TRP A 119 0.00 -12.90 3.01
C TRP A 119 1.53 -12.90 3.13
N ARG A 120 2.04 -12.85 4.37
CA ARG A 120 3.48 -12.96 4.65
C ARG A 120 4.10 -14.28 4.15
N LEU A 121 3.34 -15.39 4.19
CA LEU A 121 3.79 -16.68 3.65
C LEU A 121 3.90 -16.64 2.13
N LEU A 122 2.95 -15.98 1.45
CA LEU A 122 3.03 -15.77 0.01
C LEU A 122 4.22 -14.87 -0.37
N GLU A 123 4.51 -13.81 0.40
CA GLU A 123 5.71 -12.99 0.20
C GLU A 123 7.02 -13.79 0.39
N SER A 124 7.04 -14.75 1.32
CA SER A 124 8.19 -15.66 1.44
C SER A 124 8.36 -16.53 0.21
N TYR A 125 7.27 -17.06 -0.33
CA TYR A 125 7.28 -17.82 -1.59
C TYR A 125 7.78 -16.96 -2.77
N GLU A 126 7.40 -15.69 -2.86
CA GLU A 126 7.92 -14.77 -3.88
C GLU A 126 9.47 -14.64 -3.81
N ARG A 127 10.02 -14.53 -2.59
CA ARG A 127 11.48 -14.46 -2.38
C ARG A 127 12.17 -15.77 -2.69
N ASP A 128 11.57 -16.92 -2.36
CA ASP A 128 12.11 -18.24 -2.72
C ASP A 128 12.19 -18.39 -4.23
N LEU A 129 11.19 -17.97 -4.97
CA LEU A 129 11.21 -17.91 -6.44
C LEU A 129 12.25 -16.91 -6.95
N ALA A 130 12.35 -15.74 -6.32
CA ALA A 130 13.27 -14.68 -6.75
C ALA A 130 14.76 -15.07 -6.56
N ALA A 131 15.03 -16.05 -5.70
CA ALA A 131 16.39 -16.60 -5.54
C ALA A 131 16.89 -17.37 -6.79
N ILE A 132 15.98 -17.79 -7.68
CA ILE A 132 16.28 -18.61 -8.86
C ILE A 132 15.84 -18.01 -10.19
N THR A 133 14.92 -17.04 -10.17
CA THR A 133 14.42 -16.37 -11.39
C THR A 133 13.91 -14.96 -11.07
N THR A 134 13.75 -14.13 -12.09
CA THR A 134 13.11 -12.82 -11.90
C THR A 134 11.63 -13.00 -11.53
N VAL A 135 11.19 -12.33 -10.45
CA VAL A 135 9.80 -12.34 -9.99
C VAL A 135 9.24 -10.92 -10.06
N SER A 136 8.18 -10.74 -10.83
CA SER A 136 7.39 -9.51 -10.90
C SER A 136 6.05 -9.72 -10.21
N VAL A 137 5.66 -8.79 -9.35
CA VAL A 137 4.43 -8.86 -8.59
C VAL A 137 3.57 -7.64 -8.91
N GLU A 138 2.28 -7.88 -9.07
CA GLU A 138 1.26 -6.84 -9.24
C GLU A 138 0.16 -7.06 -8.20
N ILE A 139 -0.19 -5.99 -7.47
CA ILE A 139 -1.26 -6.00 -6.48
C ILE A 139 -2.32 -5.02 -6.95
N ARG A 140 -3.57 -5.46 -6.98
CA ARG A 140 -4.74 -4.61 -7.23
C ARG A 140 -5.65 -4.63 -6.03
N MET A 141 -5.91 -3.47 -5.45
CA MET A 141 -6.85 -3.29 -4.37
C MET A 141 -8.26 -3.25 -4.94
N VAL A 142 -9.19 -3.90 -4.26
CA VAL A 142 -10.60 -3.93 -4.65
C VAL A 142 -11.37 -2.98 -3.74
N TYR A 143 -12.09 -2.05 -4.34
CA TYR A 143 -12.98 -1.11 -3.67
C TYR A 143 -14.37 -1.19 -4.28
N SER A 144 -15.39 -1.07 -3.45
CA SER A 144 -16.79 -0.97 -3.84
C SER A 144 -17.40 0.34 -3.31
N THR A 145 -18.63 0.61 -3.69
CA THR A 145 -19.39 1.76 -3.15
C THR A 145 -19.72 1.62 -1.66
N THR A 146 -19.54 0.40 -1.11
CA THR A 146 -19.80 0.07 0.30
C THR A 146 -18.52 -0.17 1.10
N SER A 147 -17.33 0.00 0.50
CA SER A 147 -16.06 -0.10 1.21
C SER A 147 -16.02 0.84 2.41
N LEU A 148 -15.53 0.35 3.54
CA LEU A 148 -15.48 1.09 4.80
C LEU A 148 -14.56 2.30 4.65
N LYS A 149 -15.11 3.50 4.81
CA LYS A 149 -14.32 4.72 4.95
C LYS A 149 -14.14 5.03 6.44
N LEU A 150 -12.89 5.17 6.86
CA LEU A 150 -12.55 5.52 8.24
C LEU A 150 -12.90 6.98 8.52
N PRO A 151 -13.22 7.34 9.77
CA PRO A 151 -13.47 8.74 10.15
C PRO A 151 -12.28 9.66 9.87
N THR A 152 -11.06 9.12 9.86
CA THR A 152 -9.79 9.79 9.56
C THR A 152 -9.60 10.10 8.08
N GLY A 153 -10.32 9.43 7.19
CA GLY A 153 -10.37 9.74 5.76
C GLY A 153 -10.03 8.59 4.83
N ALA A 154 -9.15 7.68 5.23
CA ALA A 154 -8.74 6.57 4.39
C ALA A 154 -9.85 5.52 4.21
N THR A 155 -9.89 4.89 3.03
CA THR A 155 -10.88 3.85 2.70
C THR A 155 -10.22 2.48 2.75
N VAL A 156 -10.83 1.55 3.46
CA VAL A 156 -10.36 0.17 3.60
C VAL A 156 -10.71 -0.60 2.32
N PRO A 157 -9.74 -1.23 1.62
CA PRO A 157 -10.07 -2.11 0.50
C PRO A 157 -10.83 -3.35 0.95
N ASP A 158 -11.78 -3.80 0.14
CA ASP A 158 -12.56 -5.04 0.39
C ASP A 158 -11.70 -6.30 0.22
N GLY A 159 -10.64 -6.22 -0.59
CA GLY A 159 -9.74 -7.33 -0.87
C GLY A 159 -8.60 -6.96 -1.81
N PHE A 160 -7.80 -7.98 -2.13
CA PHE A 160 -6.59 -7.83 -2.93
C PHE A 160 -6.49 -8.94 -3.96
N TYR A 161 -6.28 -8.56 -5.23
CA TYR A 161 -5.67 -9.46 -6.19
C TYR A 161 -4.15 -9.33 -6.08
N LYS A 162 -3.45 -10.45 -6.01
CA LYS A 162 -1.99 -10.51 -6.08
C LYS A 162 -1.59 -11.42 -7.22
N ILE A 163 -0.83 -10.89 -8.19
CA ILE A 163 -0.45 -11.56 -9.44
C ILE A 163 1.07 -11.65 -9.43
N ILE A 164 1.57 -12.89 -9.44
CA ILE A 164 3.00 -13.20 -9.39
C ILE A 164 3.41 -13.79 -10.73
N THR A 165 4.37 -13.17 -11.41
CA THR A 165 4.90 -13.62 -12.70
C THR A 165 6.37 -14.00 -12.54
N PHE A 166 6.72 -15.23 -12.91
CA PHE A 166 8.07 -15.77 -12.85
C PHE A 166 8.32 -16.76 -14.00
N GLY A 167 9.43 -16.59 -14.70
CA GLY A 167 9.68 -17.32 -15.94
C GLY A 167 8.50 -17.18 -16.91
N ASN A 168 7.93 -18.30 -17.35
CA ASN A 168 6.75 -18.34 -18.24
C ASN A 168 5.45 -18.61 -17.49
N LYS A 169 5.44 -18.47 -16.15
CA LYS A 169 4.29 -18.75 -15.31
C LYS A 169 3.71 -17.47 -14.71
N THR A 170 2.39 -17.46 -14.55
CA THR A 170 1.68 -16.42 -13.81
C THR A 170 0.70 -17.09 -12.87
N GLU A 171 0.77 -16.74 -11.61
CA GLU A 171 -0.17 -17.16 -10.57
C GLU A 171 -0.96 -15.95 -10.09
N LYS A 172 -2.26 -16.12 -9.93
CA LYS A 172 -3.17 -15.07 -9.47
C LYS A 172 -3.91 -15.50 -8.23
N TYR A 173 -3.82 -14.70 -7.19
CA TYR A 173 -4.47 -14.94 -5.90
C TYR A 173 -5.51 -13.86 -5.63
N TYR A 174 -6.56 -14.22 -4.87
CA TYR A 174 -7.51 -13.25 -4.32
C TYR A 174 -7.65 -13.46 -2.81
N PHE A 175 -7.44 -12.40 -2.06
CA PHE A 175 -7.59 -12.37 -0.61
C PHE A 175 -8.66 -11.34 -0.21
N PRO A 176 -9.78 -11.77 0.41
CA PRO A 176 -10.63 -10.82 1.13
C PRO A 176 -9.83 -10.13 2.24
N ASN A 177 -10.07 -8.85 2.47
CA ASN A 177 -9.38 -8.08 3.51
C ASN A 177 -9.98 -8.32 4.90
N THR A 178 -10.00 -9.57 5.31
CA THR A 178 -10.56 -10.07 6.57
C THR A 178 -9.60 -11.05 7.24
N SER A 179 -10.00 -11.60 8.39
CA SER A 179 -9.28 -12.74 8.97
C SER A 179 -9.29 -13.92 7.99
N PRO A 180 -8.12 -14.49 7.63
CA PRO A 180 -8.01 -15.59 6.68
C PRO A 180 -8.77 -16.84 7.14
N VAL A 181 -9.38 -17.55 6.20
CA VAL A 181 -10.05 -18.83 6.42
C VAL A 181 -9.07 -20.02 6.36
N SER A 182 -7.87 -19.82 5.82
CA SER A 182 -6.81 -20.83 5.71
C SER A 182 -5.44 -20.18 5.92
N SER A 183 -4.52 -20.92 6.50
CA SER A 183 -3.09 -20.55 6.57
C SER A 183 -2.30 -20.96 5.33
N ASP A 184 -2.88 -21.78 4.44
CA ASP A 184 -2.27 -22.13 3.15
C ASP A 184 -2.67 -21.11 2.08
N PHE A 185 -1.69 -20.33 1.56
CA PHE A 185 -1.93 -19.33 0.53
C PHE A 185 -2.43 -19.92 -0.79
N LYS A 186 -2.15 -21.21 -1.08
CA LYS A 186 -2.64 -21.89 -2.28
C LYS A 186 -4.17 -22.00 -2.32
N THR A 187 -4.83 -21.93 -1.15
CA THR A 187 -6.29 -21.87 -1.04
C THR A 187 -6.88 -20.63 -1.73
N TYR A 188 -6.10 -19.57 -1.88
CA TYR A 188 -6.51 -18.30 -2.47
C TYR A 188 -6.12 -18.17 -3.96
N LEU A 189 -5.50 -19.21 -4.55
CA LEU A 189 -5.15 -19.26 -5.97
C LEU A 189 -6.43 -19.30 -6.81
N ILE A 190 -6.54 -18.39 -7.76
CA ILE A 190 -7.63 -18.35 -8.75
C ILE A 190 -7.25 -19.23 -9.93
N LYS A 191 -8.14 -20.15 -10.29
CA LYS A 191 -7.99 -21.03 -11.45
C LYS A 191 -8.36 -20.31 -12.74
#